data_1c8a252400bb17598679059b2a38cef5
#
_entry.id   1c8a252400bb17598679059b2a38cef5
#
_cell.length_a   1.000
_cell.length_b   1.000
_cell.length_c   1.000
_cell.angle_alpha   90.00
_cell.angle_beta   90.00
_cell.angle_gamma   90.00
#
_symmetry.space_group_name_H-M   'P 1'
#
loop_
_entity.id
_entity.type
_entity.pdbx_description
1 polymer ?
#
loop_
_entity_poly.entity_id
_entity_poly.type
_entity_poly.pdbx_seq_one_letter_code
_entity_poly.pdbx_strand_id
1 'polypeptide(L)'
;PHTIPLPFIVTAMPFRAYRVATFTRCSQHRFSISLTFSSLPQYQPHLSPQSQILHNFLPWLEKKASSTISSSLSIANSSYGNSLFTSNSIQTGDCILQVPYSVQITADNLPPEITTLIGEDVGNIAKLATVLLIHKNFGQDSEWHPYISCLPPQGKMHNTIFWNESELEMIHGSSVYQETVYHKSQIEKDFLAIRPVLKSFCQSFGDFTCKDFMHACTLVGSRAWGGTKGLSLIPFADFLNHDGISEAIVMSDDDKQCSEVTADRDYVPGEQVLIRYGKFSNATLMLDFGFTIPHNIYDQVQIQLDIPKHDPLHGMKLDLLQQYFVPQANDAKSLKCSVNSFTINKVFDINCFPFQSTFGLSNDPRATNLGG
;
A
#
# COMPACT_ATOMS: atom_id res chain seq x y z
N PRO A 1 -28.55 -26.20 26.57
CA PRO A 1 -28.61 -24.85 26.03
C PRO A 1 -27.61 -23.96 26.77
N HIS A 2 -26.42 -23.82 26.21
CA HIS A 2 -25.40 -22.90 26.74
C HIS A 2 -25.30 -21.76 25.76
N THR A 3 -25.82 -20.60 26.14
CA THR A 3 -25.66 -19.31 25.48
C THR A 3 -24.25 -18.78 25.75
N ILE A 4 -23.48 -18.56 24.71
CA ILE A 4 -22.18 -17.87 24.74
C ILE A 4 -22.46 -16.37 24.56
N PRO A 5 -21.97 -15.50 25.45
CA PRO A 5 -22.15 -14.05 25.28
C PRO A 5 -21.16 -13.49 24.26
N LEU A 6 -21.68 -12.71 23.29
CA LEU A 6 -20.92 -11.90 22.36
C LEU A 6 -20.21 -10.73 23.08
N PRO A 7 -19.00 -10.36 22.71
CA PRO A 7 -18.32 -9.18 23.28
C PRO A 7 -18.93 -7.89 22.76
N PHE A 8 -19.14 -6.97 23.69
CA PHE A 8 -19.65 -5.63 23.45
C PHE A 8 -18.65 -4.80 22.63
N ILE A 9 -19.15 -4.23 21.53
CA ILE A 9 -18.46 -3.17 20.78
C ILE A 9 -18.61 -1.88 21.59
N VAL A 10 -17.50 -1.37 22.11
CA VAL A 10 -17.46 -0.04 22.72
C VAL A 10 -17.28 1.00 21.61
N THR A 11 -18.38 1.62 21.22
CA THR A 11 -18.36 2.85 20.39
C THR A 11 -17.91 4.02 21.26
N ALA A 12 -16.76 4.59 20.96
CA ALA A 12 -16.30 5.84 21.57
C ALA A 12 -17.18 6.99 21.10
N MET A 13 -17.99 7.55 21.99
CA MET A 13 -18.69 8.81 21.76
C MET A 13 -17.77 10.03 21.98
N PRO A 14 -17.91 11.11 21.19
CA PRO A 14 -17.09 12.30 21.35
C PRO A 14 -17.50 13.05 22.63
N PHE A 15 -16.51 13.45 23.42
CA PHE A 15 -16.68 14.29 24.61
C PHE A 15 -17.30 15.65 24.22
N ARG A 16 -18.55 15.88 24.60
CA ARG A 16 -19.14 17.22 24.66
C ARG A 16 -18.77 17.85 25.99
N ALA A 17 -18.06 18.97 25.93
CA ALA A 17 -17.82 19.81 27.10
C ALA A 17 -19.13 20.36 27.64
N TYR A 18 -19.51 19.96 28.84
CA TYR A 18 -20.63 20.58 29.57
C TYR A 18 -20.18 21.88 30.20
N ARG A 19 -20.78 23.00 29.79
CA ARG A 19 -20.72 24.26 30.53
C ARG A 19 -21.71 24.16 31.68
N VAL A 20 -21.21 24.12 32.91
CA VAL A 20 -22.04 24.31 34.07
C VAL A 20 -22.17 25.81 34.31
N ALA A 21 -23.33 26.37 34.07
CA ALA A 21 -23.70 27.73 34.44
C ALA A 21 -24.39 27.66 35.80
N THR A 22 -23.69 28.06 36.88
CA THR A 22 -24.35 28.35 38.15
C THR A 22 -24.79 29.79 38.15
N PHE A 23 -26.14 29.98 38.17
CA PHE A 23 -26.75 31.30 38.42
C PHE A 23 -26.82 31.54 39.90
N THR A 24 -26.03 32.48 40.43
CA THR A 24 -26.31 33.14 41.70
C THR A 24 -26.71 34.57 41.41
N ARG A 25 -27.90 34.89 41.87
CA ARG A 25 -28.52 36.21 41.82
C ARG A 25 -27.94 37.05 42.93
N CYS A 26 -27.25 38.14 42.63
CA CYS A 26 -27.06 39.23 43.58
C CYS A 26 -26.97 40.59 42.91
N SER A 27 -27.55 41.54 43.60
CA SER A 27 -27.88 42.91 43.23
C SER A 27 -26.69 43.79 42.80
N GLN A 28 -26.99 44.70 41.89
CA GLN A 28 -26.38 46.02 41.63
C GLN A 28 -25.07 46.39 42.32
N HIS A 29 -23.96 46.28 41.62
CA HIS A 29 -22.84 47.22 41.64
C HIS A 29 -22.01 47.05 40.38
N ARG A 30 -21.73 48.19 39.66
CA ARG A 30 -20.84 48.21 38.49
C ARG A 30 -19.40 47.96 38.98
N PHE A 31 -18.85 46.82 38.60
CA PHE A 31 -17.41 46.60 38.68
C PHE A 31 -16.82 46.63 37.27
N SER A 32 -15.90 47.58 37.06
CA SER A 32 -14.97 47.55 35.91
C SER A 32 -13.92 46.50 36.18
N ILE A 33 -13.95 45.41 35.40
CA ILE A 33 -12.88 44.40 35.45
C ILE A 33 -11.85 44.76 34.37
N SER A 34 -10.71 45.31 34.78
CA SER A 34 -9.53 45.40 33.92
C SER A 34 -8.90 44.02 33.82
N LEU A 35 -9.08 43.33 32.66
CA LEU A 35 -8.35 42.11 32.38
C LEU A 35 -6.95 42.47 31.90
N THR A 36 -5.97 42.38 32.79
CA THR A 36 -4.56 42.33 32.40
C THR A 36 -4.28 40.93 31.83
N PHE A 37 -4.12 40.84 30.52
CA PHE A 37 -3.58 39.65 29.88
C PHE A 37 -2.11 39.54 30.23
N SER A 38 -1.79 38.75 31.24
CA SER A 38 -0.44 38.22 31.40
C SER A 38 -0.26 37.17 30.30
N SER A 39 0.76 37.35 29.44
CA SER A 39 1.16 36.38 28.45
C SER A 39 1.41 35.03 29.11
N LEU A 40 0.52 34.08 28.90
CA LEU A 40 0.78 32.67 29.20
C LEU A 40 2.04 32.24 28.44
N PRO A 41 2.94 31.49 29.05
CA PRO A 41 4.07 30.93 28.35
C PRO A 41 3.49 30.11 27.18
N GLN A 42 3.98 30.37 25.96
CA GLN A 42 3.63 29.54 24.80
C GLN A 42 4.06 28.13 25.13
N TYR A 43 3.07 27.27 25.39
CA TYR A 43 3.26 25.84 25.47
C TYR A 43 3.63 25.37 24.06
N GLN A 44 4.90 25.22 23.77
CA GLN A 44 5.35 24.47 22.60
C GLN A 44 5.12 23.00 22.93
N PRO A 45 4.18 22.33 22.25
CA PRO A 45 4.02 20.90 22.43
C PRO A 45 5.34 20.23 22.01
N HIS A 46 6.01 19.56 22.93
CA HIS A 46 7.12 18.68 22.60
C HIS A 46 6.58 17.61 21.65
N LEU A 47 6.83 17.77 20.36
CA LEU A 47 6.52 16.75 19.34
C LEU A 47 7.22 15.45 19.76
N SER A 48 6.52 14.33 19.69
CA SER A 48 7.14 13.02 19.88
C SER A 48 8.31 12.86 18.88
N PRO A 49 9.36 12.08 19.20
CA PRO A 49 10.47 11.86 18.28
C PRO A 49 10.01 11.44 16.88
N GLN A 50 8.95 10.63 16.79
CA GLN A 50 8.38 10.18 15.52
C GLN A 50 7.67 11.32 14.77
N SER A 51 6.96 12.21 15.47
CA SER A 51 6.35 13.40 14.86
C SER A 51 7.41 14.36 14.32
N GLN A 52 8.56 14.42 14.98
CA GLN A 52 9.68 15.27 14.57
C GLN A 52 10.37 14.75 13.31
N ILE A 53 10.51 13.42 13.19
CA ILE A 53 11.05 12.76 11.98
C ILE A 53 10.13 13.06 10.79
N LEU A 54 8.81 12.87 10.94
CA LEU A 54 7.83 13.12 9.88
C LEU A 54 7.81 14.58 9.45
N HIS A 55 7.89 15.52 10.39
CA HIS A 55 7.93 16.95 10.10
C HIS A 55 9.18 17.37 9.31
N ASN A 56 10.32 16.75 9.57
CA ASN A 56 11.58 17.05 8.90
C ASN A 56 11.79 16.25 7.60
N PHE A 57 10.91 15.31 7.30
CA PHE A 57 11.09 14.39 6.17
C PHE A 57 11.06 15.11 4.81
N LEU A 58 10.01 15.89 4.53
CA LEU A 58 9.89 16.59 3.25
C LEU A 58 11.03 17.59 3.03
N PRO A 59 11.39 18.47 4.00
CA PRO A 59 12.55 19.34 3.86
C PRO A 59 13.87 18.62 3.60
N TRP A 60 14.07 17.45 4.24
CA TRP A 60 15.24 16.61 3.98
C TRP A 60 15.24 16.07 2.55
N LEU A 61 14.09 15.57 2.07
CA LEU A 61 13.97 14.99 0.73
C LEU A 61 14.17 16.07 -0.34
N GLU A 62 13.59 17.27 -0.18
CA GLU A 62 13.75 18.39 -1.08
C GLU A 62 15.20 18.88 -1.14
N LYS A 63 15.88 18.92 0.01
CA LYS A 63 17.31 19.22 0.05
C LYS A 63 18.11 18.17 -0.72
N LYS A 64 17.80 16.88 -0.55
CA LYS A 64 18.46 15.78 -1.26
C LYS A 64 18.18 15.84 -2.77
N ALA A 65 16.97 16.17 -3.17
CA ALA A 65 16.54 16.32 -4.54
C ALA A 65 17.07 17.61 -5.20
N SER A 66 17.49 18.59 -4.41
CA SER A 66 17.80 19.96 -4.87
C SER A 66 16.63 20.61 -5.64
N SER A 67 15.42 20.22 -5.30
CA SER A 67 14.17 20.70 -5.92
C SER A 67 13.00 20.58 -4.97
N THR A 68 11.94 21.37 -5.21
CA THR A 68 10.67 21.24 -4.48
C THR A 68 9.96 19.96 -4.91
N ILE A 69 9.53 19.16 -3.94
CA ILE A 69 8.74 17.93 -4.16
C ILE A 69 7.25 18.26 -4.16
N SER A 70 6.79 19.02 -3.18
CA SER A 70 5.40 19.46 -3.07
C SER A 70 5.29 20.71 -2.21
N SER A 71 4.55 21.71 -2.72
CA SER A 71 4.21 22.93 -1.96
C SER A 71 2.82 22.87 -1.30
N SER A 72 2.04 21.85 -1.61
CA SER A 72 0.63 21.75 -1.24
C SER A 72 0.29 20.57 -0.34
N LEU A 73 1.26 19.68 -0.07
CA LEU A 73 1.03 18.47 0.73
C LEU A 73 1.89 18.44 1.98
N SER A 74 1.35 17.84 3.03
CA SER A 74 2.03 17.57 4.31
C SER A 74 1.75 16.16 4.78
N ILE A 75 2.70 15.57 5.53
CA ILE A 75 2.52 14.25 6.13
C ILE A 75 1.78 14.41 7.46
N ALA A 76 0.70 13.65 7.65
CA ALA A 76 0.03 13.51 8.95
C ALA A 76 -0.47 12.08 9.14
N ASN A 77 -0.84 11.74 10.38
CA ASN A 77 -1.42 10.44 10.69
C ASN A 77 -2.91 10.40 10.35
N SER A 78 -3.33 9.32 9.70
CA SER A 78 -4.73 8.94 9.49
C SER A 78 -5.04 7.62 10.19
N SER A 79 -6.26 7.11 10.02
CA SER A 79 -6.62 5.74 10.40
C SER A 79 -5.83 4.66 9.64
N TYR A 80 -5.19 5.04 8.53
CA TYR A 80 -4.36 4.16 7.68
C TYR A 80 -2.86 4.31 7.93
N GLY A 81 -2.46 5.03 8.96
CA GLY A 81 -1.06 5.38 9.26
C GLY A 81 -0.64 6.71 8.66
N ASN A 82 0.64 6.83 8.29
CA ASN A 82 1.16 8.04 7.66
C ASN A 82 0.48 8.27 6.31
N SER A 83 0.03 9.50 6.08
CA SER A 83 -0.75 9.88 4.91
C SER A 83 -0.42 11.29 4.47
N LEU A 84 -0.74 11.64 3.23
CA LEU A 84 -0.59 12.98 2.72
C LEU A 84 -1.92 13.74 2.78
N PHE A 85 -1.83 14.97 3.28
CA PHE A 85 -2.95 15.90 3.43
C PHE A 85 -2.63 17.21 2.73
N THR A 86 -3.67 17.84 2.19
CA THR A 86 -3.54 19.14 1.53
C THR A 86 -3.29 20.24 2.56
N SER A 87 -2.32 21.11 2.29
CA SER A 87 -2.09 22.34 3.07
C SER A 87 -2.83 23.54 2.51
N ASN A 88 -3.14 23.52 1.20
CA ASN A 88 -3.80 24.56 0.45
C ASN A 88 -4.92 23.97 -0.41
N SER A 89 -5.78 24.82 -0.98
CA SER A 89 -6.74 24.38 -2.00
C SER A 89 -5.97 23.91 -3.24
N ILE A 90 -6.41 22.80 -3.82
CA ILE A 90 -5.86 22.19 -5.02
C ILE A 90 -7.00 22.06 -6.03
N GLN A 91 -6.74 22.34 -7.29
CA GLN A 91 -7.71 22.17 -8.36
C GLN A 91 -7.43 20.88 -9.14
N THR A 92 -8.49 20.34 -9.74
CA THR A 92 -8.40 19.23 -10.66
C THR A 92 -7.38 19.51 -11.76
N GLY A 93 -6.44 18.60 -11.97
CA GLY A 93 -5.38 18.75 -12.98
C GLY A 93 -4.09 19.38 -12.47
N ASP A 94 -4.09 19.92 -11.23
CA ASP A 94 -2.84 20.44 -10.64
C ASP A 94 -1.85 19.29 -10.37
N CYS A 95 -0.57 19.52 -10.69
CA CYS A 95 0.48 18.61 -10.25
C CYS A 95 0.74 18.84 -8.75
N ILE A 96 0.45 17.84 -7.93
CA ILE A 96 0.49 17.95 -6.46
C ILE A 96 1.80 17.51 -5.84
N LEU A 97 2.57 16.67 -6.54
CA LEU A 97 3.93 16.30 -6.17
C LEU A 97 4.74 15.85 -7.40
N GLN A 98 6.06 16.09 -7.34
CA GLN A 98 7.03 15.61 -8.32
C GLN A 98 8.26 15.10 -7.59
N VAL A 99 8.61 13.83 -7.79
CA VAL A 99 9.78 13.21 -7.17
C VAL A 99 10.82 12.87 -8.25
N PRO A 100 11.96 13.58 -8.31
CA PRO A 100 13.01 13.29 -9.28
C PRO A 100 13.52 11.86 -9.18
N TYR A 101 13.88 11.25 -10.30
CA TYR A 101 14.45 9.89 -10.32
C TYR A 101 15.72 9.77 -9.48
N SER A 102 16.50 10.85 -9.36
CA SER A 102 17.73 10.90 -8.54
C SER A 102 17.52 10.64 -7.05
N VAL A 103 16.29 10.79 -6.54
CA VAL A 103 15.92 10.54 -5.14
C VAL A 103 14.90 9.41 -5.01
N GLN A 104 14.78 8.57 -6.00
CA GLN A 104 14.05 7.30 -5.93
C GLN A 104 15.04 6.17 -5.63
N ILE A 105 14.55 5.12 -5.00
CA ILE A 105 15.37 3.94 -4.65
C ILE A 105 14.99 2.81 -5.60
N THR A 106 15.96 2.30 -6.33
CA THR A 106 15.83 1.21 -7.30
C THR A 106 16.81 0.09 -6.99
N ALA A 107 16.72 -1.02 -7.72
CA ALA A 107 17.70 -2.08 -7.65
C ALA A 107 19.11 -1.64 -8.09
N ASP A 108 19.21 -0.57 -8.90
CA ASP A 108 20.51 -0.01 -9.34
C ASP A 108 21.28 0.67 -8.20
N ASN A 109 20.63 0.92 -7.06
CA ASN A 109 21.30 1.39 -5.84
C ASN A 109 22.03 0.27 -5.08
N LEU A 110 22.01 -0.98 -5.57
CA LEU A 110 22.84 -2.03 -5.03
C LEU A 110 24.32 -1.75 -5.33
N PRO A 111 25.22 -1.95 -4.36
CA PRO A 111 26.66 -1.92 -4.62
C PRO A 111 27.01 -2.87 -5.78
N PRO A 112 27.90 -2.46 -6.72
CA PRO A 112 28.28 -3.28 -7.87
C PRO A 112 28.80 -4.69 -7.48
N GLU A 113 29.47 -4.79 -6.33
CA GLU A 113 30.00 -6.05 -5.80
C GLU A 113 28.87 -7.02 -5.44
N ILE A 114 27.73 -6.50 -4.94
CA ILE A 114 26.54 -7.29 -4.63
C ILE A 114 25.78 -7.64 -5.91
N THR A 115 25.63 -6.66 -6.80
CA THR A 115 24.90 -6.86 -8.08
C THR A 115 25.52 -7.99 -8.90
N THR A 116 26.85 -8.09 -8.94
CA THR A 116 27.55 -9.15 -9.69
C THR A 116 27.41 -10.54 -9.07
N LEU A 117 27.17 -10.62 -7.76
CA LEU A 117 27.04 -11.88 -7.03
C LEU A 117 25.59 -12.38 -6.91
N ILE A 118 24.62 -11.48 -7.05
CA ILE A 118 23.21 -11.85 -7.09
C ILE A 118 22.87 -12.36 -8.49
N GLY A 119 22.36 -13.60 -8.58
CA GLY A 119 21.95 -14.19 -9.85
C GLY A 119 20.80 -13.44 -10.53
N GLU A 120 20.68 -13.61 -11.84
CA GLU A 120 19.58 -12.99 -12.63
C GLU A 120 18.20 -13.54 -12.27
N ASP A 121 18.13 -14.73 -11.69
CA ASP A 121 16.91 -15.38 -11.22
C ASP A 121 16.32 -14.77 -9.95
N VAL A 122 17.06 -13.90 -9.26
CA VAL A 122 16.55 -13.12 -8.12
C VAL A 122 15.69 -11.98 -8.63
N GLY A 123 14.42 -11.93 -8.16
CA GLY A 123 13.44 -10.96 -8.63
C GLY A 123 13.74 -9.50 -8.20
N ASN A 124 13.19 -8.54 -8.92
CA ASN A 124 13.41 -7.10 -8.65
C ASN A 124 12.94 -6.68 -7.26
N ILE A 125 11.88 -7.28 -6.71
CA ILE A 125 11.43 -7.02 -5.33
C ILE A 125 12.53 -7.42 -4.34
N ALA A 126 13.12 -8.59 -4.52
CA ALA A 126 14.18 -9.11 -3.66
C ALA A 126 15.47 -8.26 -3.75
N LYS A 127 15.83 -7.81 -4.95
CA LYS A 127 16.95 -6.89 -5.16
C LYS A 127 16.72 -5.56 -4.45
N LEU A 128 15.55 -4.94 -4.62
CA LEU A 128 15.20 -3.67 -3.98
C LEU A 128 15.05 -3.81 -2.45
N ALA A 129 14.51 -4.94 -1.97
CA ALA A 129 14.47 -5.26 -0.54
C ALA A 129 15.89 -5.38 0.06
N THR A 130 16.85 -5.88 -0.73
CA THR A 130 18.27 -5.94 -0.33
C THR A 130 18.85 -4.54 -0.16
N VAL A 131 18.53 -3.59 -1.04
CA VAL A 131 18.92 -2.17 -0.87
C VAL A 131 18.38 -1.62 0.46
N LEU A 132 17.10 -1.85 0.77
CA LEU A 132 16.52 -1.40 2.05
C LEU A 132 17.23 -2.02 3.26
N LEU A 133 17.58 -3.32 3.22
CA LEU A 133 18.28 -3.99 4.30
C LEU A 133 19.68 -3.43 4.52
N ILE A 134 20.42 -3.13 3.44
CA ILE A 134 21.74 -2.51 3.50
C ILE A 134 21.64 -1.16 4.21
N HIS A 135 20.75 -0.29 3.77
CA HIS A 135 20.57 1.02 4.38
C HIS A 135 20.00 0.96 5.80
N LYS A 136 19.15 -0.01 6.11
CA LYS A 136 18.68 -0.26 7.47
C LYS A 136 19.82 -0.68 8.40
N ASN A 137 20.75 -1.49 7.92
CA ASN A 137 21.92 -1.93 8.69
C ASN A 137 22.89 -0.78 8.98
N PHE A 138 23.08 0.16 8.05
CA PHE A 138 23.85 1.38 8.29
C PHE A 138 23.20 2.31 9.33
N GLY A 139 21.92 2.12 9.62
CA GLY A 139 21.21 2.91 10.65
C GLY A 139 21.32 4.41 10.38
N GLN A 140 21.80 5.18 11.37
CA GLN A 140 21.95 6.65 11.26
C GLN A 140 22.99 7.09 10.23
N ASP A 141 23.95 6.25 9.89
CA ASP A 141 24.96 6.56 8.89
C ASP A 141 24.43 6.38 7.45
N SER A 142 23.24 5.84 7.30
CA SER A 142 22.59 5.73 6.00
C SER A 142 22.08 7.09 5.52
N GLU A 143 22.41 7.45 4.28
CA GLU A 143 21.83 8.62 3.62
C GLU A 143 20.29 8.53 3.49
N TRP A 144 19.71 7.33 3.58
CA TRP A 144 18.26 7.06 3.53
C TRP A 144 17.63 6.87 4.91
N HIS A 145 18.38 7.10 5.98
CA HIS A 145 17.88 6.94 7.35
C HIS A 145 16.55 7.66 7.61
N PRO A 146 16.34 8.93 7.21
CA PRO A 146 15.08 9.62 7.44
C PRO A 146 13.89 8.92 6.76
N TYR A 147 14.07 8.40 5.56
CA TYR A 147 13.03 7.66 4.85
C TYR A 147 12.73 6.32 5.50
N ILE A 148 13.77 5.51 5.75
CA ILE A 148 13.63 4.18 6.35
C ILE A 148 12.98 4.23 7.72
N SER A 149 13.27 5.29 8.50
CA SER A 149 12.67 5.51 9.83
C SER A 149 11.17 5.84 9.78
N CYS A 150 10.66 6.26 8.61
CA CYS A 150 9.24 6.52 8.39
C CYS A 150 8.47 5.28 7.91
N LEU A 151 9.17 4.22 7.47
CA LEU A 151 8.51 2.99 7.00
C LEU A 151 7.90 2.21 8.16
N PRO A 152 6.81 1.46 7.92
CA PRO A 152 6.21 0.63 8.95
C PRO A 152 7.22 -0.36 9.55
N PRO A 153 7.36 -0.44 10.88
CA PRO A 153 8.22 -1.42 11.51
C PRO A 153 7.64 -2.84 11.42
N GLN A 154 8.47 -3.84 11.73
CA GLN A 154 8.01 -5.23 11.84
C GLN A 154 6.83 -5.34 12.82
N GLY A 155 5.85 -6.19 12.49
CA GLY A 155 4.63 -6.39 13.26
C GLY A 155 3.53 -5.36 12.99
N LYS A 156 3.76 -4.41 12.07
CA LYS A 156 2.73 -3.44 11.60
C LYS A 156 2.25 -3.72 10.18
N MET A 157 2.75 -4.78 9.57
CA MET A 157 2.28 -5.26 8.26
C MET A 157 1.25 -6.37 8.49
N HIS A 158 0.14 -6.33 7.76
CA HIS A 158 -1.00 -7.25 7.93
C HIS A 158 -1.19 -8.20 6.75
N ASN A 159 -0.23 -8.24 5.82
CA ASN A 159 -0.23 -9.13 4.68
C ASN A 159 -0.30 -10.60 5.13
N THR A 160 -0.96 -11.43 4.35
CA THR A 160 -1.20 -12.84 4.70
C THR A 160 0.07 -13.64 4.95
N ILE A 161 1.21 -13.23 4.39
CA ILE A 161 2.50 -13.90 4.62
C ILE A 161 2.97 -13.84 6.09
N PHE A 162 2.45 -12.89 6.89
CA PHE A 162 2.75 -12.76 8.33
C PHE A 162 1.71 -13.45 9.21
N TRP A 163 0.64 -13.99 8.64
CA TRP A 163 -0.41 -14.66 9.37
C TRP A 163 0.10 -15.95 10.00
N ASN A 164 -0.39 -16.25 11.21
CA ASN A 164 -0.13 -17.50 11.89
C ASN A 164 -0.97 -18.64 11.29
N GLU A 165 -0.75 -19.88 11.74
CA GLU A 165 -1.41 -21.06 11.20
C GLU A 165 -2.94 -21.00 11.35
N SER A 166 -3.45 -20.48 12.47
CA SER A 166 -4.89 -20.40 12.71
C SER A 166 -5.57 -19.33 11.82
N GLU A 167 -4.87 -18.25 11.51
CA GLU A 167 -5.33 -17.23 10.55
C GLU A 167 -5.29 -17.76 9.12
N LEU A 168 -4.24 -18.48 8.74
CA LEU A 168 -4.12 -19.11 7.42
C LEU A 168 -5.17 -20.19 7.21
N GLU A 169 -5.55 -20.93 8.26
CA GLU A 169 -6.62 -21.93 8.19
C GLU A 169 -7.96 -21.29 7.79
N MET A 170 -8.24 -20.06 8.20
CA MET A 170 -9.49 -19.37 7.82
C MET A 170 -9.61 -19.11 6.31
N ILE A 171 -8.51 -19.07 5.59
CA ILE A 171 -8.47 -18.88 4.13
C ILE A 171 -8.05 -20.15 3.39
N HIS A 172 -7.91 -21.28 4.11
CA HIS A 172 -7.55 -22.56 3.52
C HIS A 172 -8.54 -22.93 2.40
N GLY A 173 -8.01 -23.44 1.30
CA GLY A 173 -8.82 -23.78 0.12
C GLY A 173 -9.15 -22.60 -0.81
N SER A 174 -8.78 -21.37 -0.45
CA SER A 174 -8.90 -20.22 -1.33
C SER A 174 -7.63 -20.01 -2.18
N SER A 175 -7.75 -19.24 -3.28
CA SER A 175 -6.59 -18.82 -4.08
C SER A 175 -5.61 -17.98 -3.26
N VAL A 176 -6.09 -17.17 -2.32
CA VAL A 176 -5.25 -16.35 -1.44
C VAL A 176 -4.33 -17.19 -0.57
N TYR A 177 -4.80 -18.34 -0.07
CA TYR A 177 -3.96 -19.27 0.68
C TYR A 177 -2.82 -19.81 -0.18
N GLN A 178 -3.15 -20.30 -1.37
CA GLN A 178 -2.15 -20.87 -2.28
C GLN A 178 -1.09 -19.83 -2.68
N GLU A 179 -1.52 -18.61 -3.00
CA GLU A 179 -0.60 -17.51 -3.32
C GLU A 179 0.25 -17.08 -2.12
N THR A 180 -0.33 -17.07 -0.91
CA THR A 180 0.43 -16.79 0.32
C THR A 180 1.57 -17.79 0.51
N VAL A 181 1.27 -19.09 0.35
CA VAL A 181 2.28 -20.17 0.45
C VAL A 181 3.33 -20.02 -0.63
N TYR A 182 2.90 -19.73 -1.86
CA TYR A 182 3.81 -19.49 -2.98
C TYR A 182 4.73 -18.29 -2.73
N HIS A 183 4.19 -17.14 -2.30
CA HIS A 183 4.99 -15.95 -1.98
C HIS A 183 5.99 -16.21 -0.86
N LYS A 184 5.59 -16.91 0.21
CA LYS A 184 6.52 -17.33 1.28
C LYS A 184 7.68 -18.13 0.71
N SER A 185 7.39 -19.14 -0.11
CA SER A 185 8.41 -20.00 -0.69
C SER A 185 9.38 -19.27 -1.63
N GLN A 186 8.88 -18.29 -2.42
CA GLN A 186 9.73 -17.47 -3.28
C GLN A 186 10.65 -16.55 -2.46
N ILE A 187 10.11 -15.89 -1.42
CA ILE A 187 10.92 -15.04 -0.53
C ILE A 187 11.99 -15.87 0.19
N GLU A 188 11.66 -17.08 0.65
CA GLU A 188 12.64 -17.98 1.26
C GLU A 188 13.75 -18.40 0.27
N LYS A 189 13.39 -18.71 -0.97
CA LYS A 189 14.35 -19.02 -2.04
C LYS A 189 15.28 -17.82 -2.29
N ASP A 190 14.74 -16.62 -2.46
CA ASP A 190 15.52 -15.41 -2.69
C ASP A 190 16.41 -15.09 -1.48
N PHE A 191 15.91 -15.28 -0.25
CA PHE A 191 16.70 -15.12 0.96
C PHE A 191 17.91 -16.05 1.01
N LEU A 192 17.73 -17.33 0.64
CA LEU A 192 18.83 -18.30 0.60
C LEU A 192 19.89 -17.93 -0.44
N ALA A 193 19.50 -17.30 -1.55
CA ALA A 193 20.43 -16.83 -2.56
C ALA A 193 21.19 -15.56 -2.10
N ILE A 194 20.49 -14.61 -1.46
CA ILE A 194 21.04 -13.29 -1.10
C ILE A 194 21.86 -13.33 0.19
N ARG A 195 21.46 -14.13 1.18
CA ARG A 195 22.11 -14.18 2.50
C ARG A 195 23.62 -14.39 2.46
N PRO A 196 24.18 -15.37 1.70
CA PRO A 196 25.62 -15.56 1.64
C PRO A 196 26.34 -14.37 0.99
N VAL A 197 25.72 -13.72 0.00
CA VAL A 197 26.27 -12.54 -0.67
C VAL A 197 26.40 -11.38 0.31
N LEU A 198 25.35 -11.08 1.07
CA LEU A 198 25.38 -10.01 2.07
C LEU A 198 26.37 -10.29 3.19
N LYS A 199 26.50 -11.54 3.64
CA LYS A 199 27.51 -11.93 4.65
C LYS A 199 28.94 -11.75 4.14
N SER A 200 29.20 -11.99 2.88
CA SER A 200 30.53 -11.77 2.29
C SER A 200 30.85 -10.28 2.08
N PHE A 201 29.84 -9.47 1.79
CA PHE A 201 29.99 -8.03 1.55
C PHE A 201 30.35 -7.26 2.82
N CYS A 202 29.74 -7.59 3.95
CA CYS A 202 30.01 -6.90 5.19
C CYS A 202 29.89 -7.84 6.40
N GLN A 203 31.02 -8.09 7.08
CA GLN A 203 31.05 -8.89 8.31
C GLN A 203 30.26 -8.23 9.47
N SER A 204 30.07 -6.91 9.43
CA SER A 204 29.26 -6.17 10.39
C SER A 204 27.74 -6.25 10.11
N PHE A 205 27.33 -6.79 8.96
CA PHE A 205 25.96 -7.22 8.79
C PHE A 205 25.68 -8.31 9.81
N GLY A 206 25.05 -7.93 10.92
CA GLY A 206 24.56 -8.87 11.91
C GLY A 206 23.74 -9.98 11.25
N ASP A 207 23.41 -11.02 11.99
CA ASP A 207 22.59 -12.12 11.47
C ASP A 207 21.17 -11.61 11.15
N PHE A 208 21.00 -10.95 9.96
CA PHE A 208 19.67 -10.66 9.48
C PHE A 208 18.93 -11.97 9.17
N THR A 209 17.68 -12.02 9.59
CA THR A 209 16.86 -13.22 9.54
C THR A 209 16.01 -13.25 8.27
N CYS A 210 15.46 -14.43 7.93
CA CYS A 210 14.43 -14.53 6.89
C CYS A 210 13.22 -13.62 7.16
N LYS A 211 12.86 -13.37 8.43
CA LYS A 211 11.81 -12.43 8.81
C LYS A 211 12.14 -10.98 8.45
N ASP A 212 13.40 -10.57 8.62
CA ASP A 212 13.84 -9.22 8.21
C ASP A 212 13.75 -9.06 6.69
N PHE A 213 14.17 -10.08 5.96
CA PHE A 213 14.08 -10.09 4.50
C PHE A 213 12.63 -10.11 4.01
N MET A 214 11.79 -10.95 4.60
CA MET A 214 10.35 -11.01 4.31
C MET A 214 9.68 -9.65 4.56
N HIS A 215 10.00 -8.98 5.66
CA HIS A 215 9.51 -7.64 5.96
C HIS A 215 9.96 -6.63 4.90
N ALA A 216 11.23 -6.64 4.50
CA ALA A 216 11.74 -5.76 3.44
C ALA A 216 11.07 -6.02 2.09
N CYS A 217 10.88 -7.28 1.69
CA CYS A 217 10.15 -7.66 0.48
C CYS A 217 8.70 -7.15 0.50
N THR A 218 8.04 -7.25 1.66
CA THR A 218 6.66 -6.76 1.82
C THR A 218 6.58 -5.24 1.75
N LEU A 219 7.53 -4.52 2.36
CA LEU A 219 7.61 -3.07 2.23
C LEU A 219 7.76 -2.65 0.77
N VAL A 220 8.65 -3.31 0.02
CA VAL A 220 8.82 -3.06 -1.41
C VAL A 220 7.56 -3.42 -2.19
N GLY A 221 7.00 -4.61 -1.98
CA GLY A 221 5.82 -5.08 -2.70
C GLY A 221 4.61 -4.17 -2.54
N SER A 222 4.42 -3.58 -1.36
CA SER A 222 3.28 -2.71 -1.06
C SER A 222 3.49 -1.23 -1.40
N ARG A 223 4.74 -0.78 -1.68
CA ARG A 223 5.08 0.65 -1.83
C ARG A 223 5.77 1.01 -3.13
N ALA A 224 6.40 0.05 -3.81
CA ALA A 224 7.12 0.33 -5.03
C ALA A 224 6.19 0.40 -6.24
N TRP A 225 6.50 1.32 -7.15
CA TRP A 225 5.83 1.45 -8.44
C TRP A 225 6.73 0.95 -9.57
N GLY A 226 6.09 0.31 -10.55
CA GLY A 226 6.73 0.01 -11.82
C GLY A 226 6.66 1.23 -12.74
N GLY A 227 7.79 1.62 -13.30
CA GLY A 227 7.89 2.70 -14.26
C GLY A 227 8.90 2.37 -15.36
N THR A 228 9.26 3.35 -16.16
CA THR A 228 10.23 3.21 -17.25
C THR A 228 11.63 2.85 -16.76
N LYS A 229 11.97 3.24 -15.52
CA LYS A 229 13.21 2.86 -14.82
C LYS A 229 13.11 1.54 -14.05
N GLY A 230 12.06 0.76 -14.27
CA GLY A 230 11.81 -0.46 -13.53
C GLY A 230 11.06 -0.22 -12.21
N LEU A 231 11.23 -1.14 -11.25
CA LEU A 231 10.59 -1.05 -9.94
C LEU A 231 11.34 -0.07 -9.04
N SER A 232 10.65 0.93 -8.49
CA SER A 232 11.24 1.95 -7.62
C SER A 232 10.37 2.26 -6.40
N LEU A 233 11.01 2.51 -5.26
CA LEU A 233 10.39 3.20 -4.13
C LEU A 233 10.48 4.69 -4.40
N ILE A 234 9.37 5.39 -4.24
CA ILE A 234 9.25 6.82 -4.52
C ILE A 234 8.95 7.53 -3.19
N PRO A 235 10.02 7.96 -2.46
CA PRO A 235 9.85 8.58 -1.14
C PRO A 235 8.92 9.78 -1.20
N PHE A 236 8.09 9.96 -0.18
CA PHE A 236 6.98 10.90 -0.07
C PHE A 236 5.72 10.44 -0.84
N ALA A 237 5.82 10.06 -2.13
CA ALA A 237 4.67 9.57 -2.88
C ALA A 237 4.10 8.28 -2.27
N ASP A 238 4.93 7.46 -1.66
CA ASP A 238 4.53 6.20 -1.01
C ASP A 238 3.79 6.37 0.33
N PHE A 239 3.56 7.61 0.79
CA PHE A 239 2.61 7.93 1.85
C PHE A 239 1.19 8.19 1.35
N LEU A 240 0.96 8.25 0.03
CA LEU A 240 -0.37 8.28 -0.54
C LEU A 240 -1.06 6.92 -0.32
N ASN A 241 -2.26 6.94 0.25
CA ASN A 241 -3.04 5.72 0.49
C ASN A 241 -4.01 5.42 -0.66
N HIS A 242 -4.52 4.20 -0.67
CA HIS A 242 -5.40 3.69 -1.72
C HIS A 242 -6.85 4.14 -1.55
N ASP A 243 -7.45 4.55 -2.67
CA ASP A 243 -8.90 4.62 -2.86
C ASP A 243 -9.25 3.97 -4.20
N GLY A 244 -10.17 3.01 -4.18
CA GLY A 244 -10.57 2.27 -5.37
C GLY A 244 -11.26 3.14 -6.44
N ILE A 245 -11.86 4.27 -6.05
CA ILE A 245 -12.57 5.18 -6.97
C ILE A 245 -11.73 6.37 -7.43
N SER A 246 -10.59 6.67 -6.77
CA SER A 246 -9.69 7.73 -7.22
C SER A 246 -9.16 7.45 -8.63
N GLU A 247 -9.02 8.49 -9.42
CA GLU A 247 -8.36 8.43 -10.74
C GLU A 247 -6.91 8.93 -10.68
N ALA A 248 -6.49 9.53 -9.57
CA ALA A 248 -5.10 9.90 -9.36
C ALA A 248 -4.20 8.65 -9.29
N ILE A 249 -3.09 8.71 -10.00
CA ILE A 249 -2.07 7.66 -10.05
C ILE A 249 -0.68 8.28 -10.04
N VAL A 250 0.32 7.50 -9.65
CA VAL A 250 1.73 7.90 -9.81
C VAL A 250 2.15 7.59 -11.25
N MET A 251 2.62 8.60 -11.96
CA MET A 251 3.07 8.51 -13.34
C MET A 251 4.56 8.84 -13.45
N SER A 252 5.27 8.13 -14.32
CA SER A 252 6.66 8.44 -14.68
C SER A 252 6.66 9.40 -15.86
N ASP A 253 7.43 10.50 -15.75
CA ASP A 253 7.68 11.46 -16.82
C ASP A 253 9.19 11.44 -17.14
N ASP A 254 9.54 10.79 -18.24
CA ASP A 254 10.94 10.63 -18.66
C ASP A 254 11.55 11.92 -19.20
N ASP A 255 10.74 12.83 -19.74
CA ASP A 255 11.22 14.12 -20.21
C ASP A 255 11.62 15.01 -19.04
N LYS A 256 10.84 14.97 -17.95
CA LYS A 256 11.14 15.68 -16.71
C LYS A 256 12.07 14.90 -15.76
N GLN A 257 12.36 13.63 -16.05
CA GLN A 257 13.13 12.71 -15.19
C GLN A 257 12.57 12.63 -13.77
N CYS A 258 11.25 12.51 -13.62
CA CYS A 258 10.57 12.43 -12.33
C CYS A 258 9.36 11.50 -12.38
N SER A 259 8.87 11.15 -11.20
CA SER A 259 7.53 10.62 -11.01
C SER A 259 6.63 11.72 -10.45
N GLU A 260 5.43 11.84 -10.96
CA GLU A 260 4.49 12.89 -10.58
C GLU A 260 3.09 12.33 -10.29
N VAL A 261 2.32 13.10 -9.52
CA VAL A 261 0.90 12.86 -9.26
C VAL A 261 0.12 14.12 -9.56
N THR A 262 -0.94 13.95 -10.33
CA THR A 262 -1.91 15.00 -10.67
C THR A 262 -3.20 14.81 -9.90
N ALA A 263 -3.79 15.89 -9.41
CA ALA A 263 -5.06 15.87 -8.71
C ALA A 263 -6.20 15.42 -9.65
N ASP A 264 -6.95 14.42 -9.24
CA ASP A 264 -8.11 13.90 -9.97
C ASP A 264 -9.41 14.67 -9.68
N ARG A 265 -9.40 15.50 -8.65
CA ARG A 265 -10.52 16.35 -8.21
C ARG A 265 -10.00 17.58 -7.48
N ASP A 266 -10.92 18.48 -7.17
CA ASP A 266 -10.65 19.61 -6.28
C ASP A 266 -10.52 19.11 -4.83
N TYR A 267 -9.57 19.69 -4.08
CA TYR A 267 -9.37 19.43 -2.67
C TYR A 267 -9.38 20.73 -1.87
N VAL A 268 -9.98 20.68 -0.67
CA VAL A 268 -9.90 21.77 0.30
C VAL A 268 -8.76 21.51 1.30
N PRO A 269 -8.19 22.56 1.95
CA PRO A 269 -7.14 22.39 2.95
C PRO A 269 -7.54 21.41 4.05
N GLY A 270 -6.62 20.49 4.38
CA GLY A 270 -6.82 19.45 5.41
C GLY A 270 -7.47 18.17 4.91
N GLU A 271 -7.83 18.05 3.63
CA GLU A 271 -8.28 16.78 3.08
C GLU A 271 -7.11 15.82 2.84
N GLN A 272 -7.37 14.53 3.06
CA GLN A 272 -6.42 13.48 2.69
C GLN A 272 -6.44 13.27 1.17
N VAL A 273 -5.25 13.22 0.58
CA VAL A 273 -5.09 12.85 -0.83
C VAL A 273 -4.94 11.34 -0.92
N LEU A 274 -5.73 10.75 -1.80
CA LEU A 274 -5.76 9.32 -2.06
C LEU A 274 -5.48 9.08 -3.54
N ILE A 275 -4.88 7.92 -3.85
CA ILE A 275 -4.60 7.49 -5.23
C ILE A 275 -5.11 6.07 -5.44
N ARG A 276 -5.26 5.67 -6.69
CA ARG A 276 -5.54 4.28 -7.04
C ARG A 276 -4.23 3.52 -7.26
N TYR A 277 -3.95 2.52 -6.41
CA TYR A 277 -2.81 1.62 -6.60
C TYR A 277 -2.98 0.71 -7.82
N GLY A 278 -4.22 0.36 -8.12
CA GLY A 278 -4.62 -0.49 -9.25
C GLY A 278 -6.09 -0.91 -9.09
N LYS A 279 -6.62 -1.57 -10.11
CA LYS A 279 -7.96 -2.19 -10.08
C LYS A 279 -7.86 -3.56 -9.43
N PHE A 280 -7.58 -3.61 -8.12
CA PHE A 280 -7.28 -4.83 -7.39
C PHE A 280 -8.49 -5.37 -6.64
N SER A 281 -8.63 -6.70 -6.61
CA SER A 281 -9.57 -7.39 -5.74
C SER A 281 -9.16 -7.25 -4.27
N ASN A 282 -10.08 -7.49 -3.34
CA ASN A 282 -9.75 -7.56 -1.91
C ASN A 282 -8.76 -8.70 -1.60
N ALA A 283 -8.78 -9.78 -2.38
CA ALA A 283 -7.80 -10.85 -2.31
C ALA A 283 -6.36 -10.31 -2.57
N THR A 284 -6.18 -9.57 -3.66
CA THR A 284 -4.89 -8.95 -4.01
C THR A 284 -4.50 -7.87 -2.99
N LEU A 285 -5.45 -7.01 -2.58
CA LEU A 285 -5.19 -5.98 -1.58
C LEU A 285 -4.73 -6.57 -0.24
N MET A 286 -5.32 -7.68 0.20
CA MET A 286 -4.90 -8.35 1.43
C MET A 286 -3.54 -9.04 1.28
N LEU A 287 -3.30 -9.69 0.15
CA LEU A 287 -2.05 -10.40 -0.11
C LEU A 287 -0.86 -9.44 -0.20
N ASP A 288 -0.97 -8.42 -1.06
CA ASP A 288 0.15 -7.54 -1.43
C ASP A 288 0.27 -6.30 -0.54
N PHE A 289 -0.85 -5.78 -0.01
CA PHE A 289 -0.88 -4.52 0.72
C PHE A 289 -1.33 -4.65 2.18
N GLY A 290 -1.93 -5.79 2.57
CA GLY A 290 -2.31 -6.08 3.94
C GLY A 290 -3.60 -5.42 4.41
N PHE A 291 -4.50 -5.02 3.50
CA PHE A 291 -5.82 -4.45 3.84
C PHE A 291 -6.90 -4.88 2.84
N THR A 292 -8.15 -4.62 3.19
CA THR A 292 -9.30 -4.74 2.30
C THR A 292 -10.14 -3.47 2.37
N ILE A 293 -10.94 -3.20 1.33
CA ILE A 293 -11.87 -2.08 1.30
C ILE A 293 -13.32 -2.59 1.24
N PRO A 294 -14.23 -2.01 2.03
CA PRO A 294 -15.64 -2.30 1.92
C PRO A 294 -16.17 -1.91 0.53
N HIS A 295 -17.07 -2.72 -0.01
CA HIS A 295 -17.72 -2.43 -1.30
C HIS A 295 -16.75 -2.20 -2.48
N ASN A 296 -15.62 -2.92 -2.49
CA ASN A 296 -14.66 -2.83 -3.58
C ASN A 296 -15.33 -3.14 -4.93
N ILE A 297 -15.37 -2.14 -5.83
CA ILE A 297 -15.99 -2.29 -7.16
C ILE A 297 -15.16 -3.18 -8.09
N TYR A 298 -13.89 -3.42 -7.76
CA TYR A 298 -12.97 -4.31 -8.48
C TYR A 298 -12.85 -5.68 -7.80
N ASP A 299 -13.73 -5.96 -6.81
CA ASP A 299 -13.64 -7.24 -6.13
C ASP A 299 -14.02 -8.39 -7.05
N GLN A 300 -13.26 -9.46 -6.96
CA GLN A 300 -13.39 -10.61 -7.84
C GLN A 300 -12.96 -11.89 -7.11
N VAL A 301 -13.55 -13.00 -7.51
CA VAL A 301 -13.18 -14.33 -7.05
C VAL A 301 -12.57 -15.10 -8.21
N GLN A 302 -11.42 -15.71 -7.97
CA GLN A 302 -10.79 -16.60 -8.93
C GLN A 302 -11.24 -18.03 -8.68
N ILE A 303 -11.71 -18.71 -9.73
CA ILE A 303 -12.09 -20.12 -9.71
C ILE A 303 -11.15 -20.88 -10.64
N GLN A 304 -10.53 -21.92 -10.11
CA GLN A 304 -9.75 -22.85 -10.90
C GLN A 304 -10.65 -24.03 -11.33
N LEU A 305 -10.69 -24.31 -12.63
CA LEU A 305 -11.39 -25.46 -13.18
C LEU A 305 -10.36 -26.49 -13.64
N ASP A 306 -10.39 -27.65 -13.01
CA ASP A 306 -9.62 -28.80 -13.44
C ASP A 306 -10.49 -29.70 -14.31
N ILE A 307 -9.96 -30.08 -15.47
CA ILE A 307 -10.60 -31.08 -16.32
C ILE A 307 -10.03 -32.44 -15.91
N PRO A 308 -10.87 -33.36 -15.36
CA PRO A 308 -10.40 -34.65 -14.92
C PRO A 308 -9.76 -35.43 -16.09
N LYS A 309 -8.64 -36.08 -15.86
CA LYS A 309 -7.93 -36.88 -16.92
C LYS A 309 -8.77 -38.00 -17.51
N HIS A 310 -9.75 -38.49 -16.78
CA HIS A 310 -10.68 -39.54 -17.23
C HIS A 310 -11.90 -39.02 -18.00
N ASP A 311 -12.02 -37.67 -18.17
CA ASP A 311 -13.08 -37.07 -18.96
C ASP A 311 -12.88 -37.47 -20.44
N PRO A 312 -13.87 -38.10 -21.11
CA PRO A 312 -13.74 -38.52 -22.51
C PRO A 312 -13.40 -37.38 -23.48
N LEU A 313 -13.72 -36.13 -23.11
CA LEU A 313 -13.45 -34.94 -23.90
C LEU A 313 -12.27 -34.12 -23.35
N HIS A 314 -11.44 -34.70 -22.48
CA HIS A 314 -10.34 -34.02 -21.79
C HIS A 314 -9.46 -33.20 -22.77
N GLY A 315 -8.99 -33.83 -23.84
CA GLY A 315 -8.16 -33.16 -24.86
C GLY A 315 -8.87 -31.99 -25.52
N MET A 316 -10.09 -32.18 -26.00
CA MET A 316 -10.88 -31.12 -26.64
C MET A 316 -11.18 -29.95 -25.72
N LYS A 317 -11.47 -30.25 -24.45
CA LYS A 317 -11.70 -29.20 -23.44
C LYS A 317 -10.43 -28.44 -23.13
N LEU A 318 -9.28 -29.09 -23.06
CA LEU A 318 -7.97 -28.41 -22.90
C LEU A 318 -7.67 -27.53 -24.12
N ASP A 319 -7.89 -27.99 -25.32
CA ASP A 319 -7.68 -27.22 -26.56
C ASP A 319 -8.57 -25.96 -26.56
N LEU A 320 -9.84 -26.09 -26.18
CA LEU A 320 -10.76 -24.97 -26.05
C LEU A 320 -10.27 -23.96 -25.01
N LEU A 321 -9.81 -24.43 -23.84
CA LEU A 321 -9.26 -23.55 -22.82
C LEU A 321 -8.02 -22.81 -23.32
N GLN A 322 -7.10 -23.47 -24.01
CA GLN A 322 -5.92 -22.86 -24.61
C GLN A 322 -6.26 -21.86 -25.72
N GLN A 323 -7.30 -22.15 -26.52
CA GLN A 323 -7.70 -21.30 -27.62
C GLN A 323 -8.43 -20.03 -27.19
N TYR A 324 -9.27 -20.10 -26.16
CA TYR A 324 -10.15 -19.01 -25.78
C TYR A 324 -9.72 -18.29 -24.50
N PHE A 325 -8.84 -18.88 -23.69
CA PHE A 325 -8.36 -18.31 -22.45
C PHE A 325 -6.86 -18.04 -22.50
N VAL A 326 -6.48 -17.01 -23.27
CA VAL A 326 -5.12 -16.47 -23.18
C VAL A 326 -5.07 -15.60 -21.91
N PRO A 327 -4.17 -15.87 -20.97
CA PRO A 327 -3.95 -14.97 -19.83
C PRO A 327 -3.68 -13.55 -20.35
N GLN A 328 -4.47 -12.57 -19.96
CA GLN A 328 -4.17 -11.18 -20.30
C GLN A 328 -2.90 -10.79 -19.55
N ALA A 329 -1.81 -10.65 -20.27
CA ALA A 329 -0.45 -10.38 -19.76
C ALA A 329 -0.26 -8.95 -19.23
N ASN A 330 -1.34 -8.19 -18.95
CA ASN A 330 -1.24 -6.74 -18.74
C ASN A 330 -1.11 -6.28 -17.30
N ASP A 331 -1.09 -7.18 -16.31
CA ASP A 331 -0.82 -6.77 -14.93
C ASP A 331 0.38 -7.52 -14.38
N ALA A 332 1.54 -6.86 -14.36
CA ALA A 332 2.81 -7.40 -13.85
C ALA A 332 2.77 -7.77 -12.34
N LYS A 333 1.66 -7.50 -11.66
CA LYS A 333 1.36 -7.89 -10.28
C LYS A 333 0.16 -8.82 -10.15
N SER A 334 -0.48 -9.20 -11.26
CA SER A 334 -1.60 -10.15 -11.24
C SER A 334 -1.08 -11.54 -10.89
N LEU A 335 -1.75 -12.18 -9.94
CA LEU A 335 -1.69 -13.61 -9.64
C LEU A 335 -1.43 -14.39 -10.93
N LYS A 336 -0.38 -15.21 -10.97
CA LYS A 336 -0.11 -16.11 -12.11
C LYS A 336 -1.34 -16.98 -12.32
N CYS A 337 -2.22 -16.53 -13.22
CA CYS A 337 -3.39 -17.29 -13.60
C CYS A 337 -2.91 -18.61 -14.22
N SER A 338 -3.19 -19.73 -13.58
CA SER A 338 -3.02 -21.02 -14.23
C SER A 338 -3.93 -21.04 -15.46
N VAL A 339 -3.54 -21.75 -16.50
CA VAL A 339 -4.26 -21.84 -17.81
C VAL A 339 -5.75 -22.15 -17.65
N ASN A 340 -6.20 -22.60 -16.49
CA ASN A 340 -7.55 -23.06 -16.18
C ASN A 340 -8.28 -22.21 -15.13
N SER A 341 -7.88 -20.94 -14.89
CA SER A 341 -8.56 -20.12 -13.89
C SER A 341 -9.50 -19.09 -14.53
N PHE A 342 -10.66 -18.92 -13.91
CA PHE A 342 -11.72 -17.98 -14.32
C PHE A 342 -11.93 -16.95 -13.23
N THR A 343 -12.19 -15.71 -13.64
CA THR A 343 -12.48 -14.63 -12.71
C THR A 343 -13.97 -14.32 -12.74
N ILE A 344 -14.61 -14.32 -11.59
CA ILE A 344 -15.99 -13.86 -11.42
C ILE A 344 -15.97 -12.49 -10.75
N ASN A 345 -16.47 -11.49 -11.46
CA ASN A 345 -16.59 -10.12 -10.95
C ASN A 345 -17.97 -9.91 -10.35
N LYS A 346 -18.03 -9.11 -9.29
CA LYS A 346 -19.26 -8.60 -8.74
C LYS A 346 -19.73 -7.43 -9.59
N VAL A 347 -20.81 -7.61 -10.35
CA VAL A 347 -21.45 -6.51 -11.08
C VAL A 347 -22.40 -5.80 -10.11
N PHE A 348 -22.14 -4.54 -9.80
CA PHE A 348 -23.09 -3.68 -9.11
C PHE A 348 -24.03 -3.04 -10.14
N ASP A 349 -25.28 -3.48 -10.18
CA ASP A 349 -26.33 -2.76 -10.91
C ASP A 349 -26.85 -1.61 -10.04
N ILE A 350 -26.52 -0.38 -10.43
CA ILE A 350 -26.86 0.84 -9.67
C ILE A 350 -28.37 1.08 -9.65
N ASN A 351 -29.16 0.37 -10.47
CA ASN A 351 -30.60 0.59 -10.66
C ASN A 351 -31.52 -0.41 -9.97
N CYS A 352 -31.01 -1.39 -9.24
CA CYS A 352 -31.83 -2.39 -8.55
C CYS A 352 -31.77 -2.28 -7.03
N PHE A 353 -32.80 -1.76 -6.41
CA PHE A 353 -33.23 -2.08 -5.04
C PHE A 353 -34.01 -3.41 -5.05
N PRO A 354 -33.97 -4.26 -4.00
CA PRO A 354 -32.87 -4.75 -3.18
C PRO A 354 -32.47 -6.21 -3.52
N PHE A 355 -31.22 -6.54 -3.34
CA PHE A 355 -30.67 -7.89 -3.25
C PHE A 355 -31.07 -8.94 -4.31
N GLN A 356 -30.52 -8.83 -5.50
CA GLN A 356 -30.19 -10.01 -6.29
C GLN A 356 -28.74 -9.91 -6.73
N SER A 357 -27.87 -10.74 -6.13
CA SER A 357 -26.51 -10.95 -6.61
C SER A 357 -26.60 -11.75 -7.92
N THR A 358 -26.59 -11.05 -9.03
CA THR A 358 -26.40 -11.67 -10.35
C THR A 358 -24.91 -11.86 -10.57
N PHE A 359 -24.47 -13.11 -10.62
CA PHE A 359 -23.13 -13.46 -11.09
C PHE A 359 -23.13 -13.31 -12.62
N GLY A 360 -22.48 -12.28 -13.14
CA GLY A 360 -22.25 -12.14 -14.57
C GLY A 360 -20.92 -12.77 -14.95
N LEU A 361 -20.95 -13.69 -15.90
CA LEU A 361 -19.73 -14.07 -16.62
C LEU A 361 -19.35 -12.87 -17.49
N SER A 362 -18.10 -12.41 -17.43
CA SER A 362 -17.59 -11.36 -18.32
C SER A 362 -17.68 -11.85 -19.76
N ASN A 363 -18.65 -11.35 -20.53
CA ASN A 363 -18.71 -11.57 -21.97
C ASN A 363 -17.74 -10.60 -22.65
N ASP A 364 -16.70 -11.14 -23.28
CA ASP A 364 -15.91 -10.42 -24.28
C ASP A 364 -16.86 -10.02 -25.44
N PRO A 365 -16.96 -8.73 -25.82
CA PRO A 365 -17.84 -8.29 -26.91
C PRO A 365 -17.49 -8.88 -28.30
N ARG A 366 -16.41 -9.68 -28.41
CA ARG A 366 -16.04 -10.39 -29.63
C ARG A 366 -16.73 -11.75 -29.83
N ALA A 367 -17.51 -12.24 -28.86
CA ALA A 367 -18.18 -13.54 -28.94
C ALA A 367 -19.60 -13.48 -29.60
N THR A 368 -20.09 -12.31 -30.02
CA THR A 368 -21.46 -12.16 -30.54
C THR A 368 -21.58 -12.09 -32.08
N ASN A 369 -20.58 -12.53 -32.84
CA ASN A 369 -20.69 -12.62 -34.32
C ASN A 369 -20.40 -14.03 -34.87
N LEU A 370 -21.11 -15.04 -34.38
CA LEU A 370 -21.29 -16.31 -35.10
C LEU A 370 -22.71 -16.83 -34.83
N GLY A 371 -23.66 -16.28 -35.58
CA GLY A 371 -25.04 -16.75 -35.62
C GLY A 371 -25.76 -16.13 -36.82
N GLY A 372 -25.53 -16.68 -37.97
CA GLY A 372 -26.28 -16.52 -39.19
C GLY A 372 -26.46 -17.86 -39.84
#